data_faa2dd5fddcdffe984d0d5bb84d555c2
#
_entry.id   faa2dd5fddcdffe984d0d5bb84d555c2
#
_cell.length_a   1.000
_cell.length_b   1.000
_cell.length_c   1.000
_cell.angle_alpha   90.00
_cell.angle_beta   90.00
_cell.angle_gamma   90.00
#
_symmetry.space_group_name_H-M   'P 1'
#
loop_
_entity.id
_entity.type
_entity.pdbx_description
1 polymer ?
#
loop_
_entity_poly.entity_id
_entity_poly.type
_entity_poly.pdbx_seq_one_letter_code
_entity_poly.pdbx_strand_id
1 'polypeptide(L)'
;MWQNVADVIREIETRSSAELVVEIRARAAPYAHADSRFGALVALASLAVLVFMPFVVPPIAVLLDPIPFYFLGVMIAQRSDALRRLFTTRKERLEAVRTRAAALFHDRRVSETEEETGVLFFASLLERRIEVLADRGVLRAVHPEEWNALLAELHAERKLDPDVVIAALRKIGALLERALPPGAGANADELPSVPEVSL
;
A
#
# COMPACT_ATOMS: atom_id res chain seq x y z
N MET A 1 -5.70 17.07 -6.74
CA MET A 1 -5.06 16.67 -5.46
C MET A 1 -3.83 15.81 -5.69
N TRP A 2 -3.90 14.70 -6.47
CA TRP A 2 -2.72 13.89 -6.83
C TRP A 2 -1.87 14.45 -7.98
N GLN A 3 -2.31 15.50 -8.69
CA GLN A 3 -1.56 16.13 -9.80
C GLN A 3 -0.22 16.73 -9.34
N ASN A 4 -0.15 17.24 -8.13
CA ASN A 4 1.08 17.80 -7.56
C ASN A 4 2.17 16.74 -7.32
N VAL A 5 1.81 15.45 -7.24
CA VAL A 5 2.78 14.35 -7.07
C VAL A 5 3.65 14.20 -8.31
N ALA A 6 3.08 14.31 -9.52
CA ALA A 6 3.83 14.23 -10.77
C ALA A 6 4.87 15.36 -10.91
N ASP A 7 4.55 16.56 -10.42
CA ASP A 7 5.48 17.68 -10.46
C ASP A 7 6.66 17.47 -9.50
N VAL A 8 6.38 16.89 -8.31
CA VAL A 8 7.43 16.54 -7.34
C VAL A 8 8.35 15.44 -7.86
N ILE A 9 7.79 14.42 -8.55
CA ILE A 9 8.59 13.36 -9.17
C ILE A 9 9.58 13.98 -10.18
N ARG A 10 9.07 14.79 -11.12
CA ARG A 10 9.91 15.47 -12.12
C ARG A 10 10.97 16.38 -11.49
N GLU A 11 10.62 17.07 -10.40
CA GLU A 11 11.57 17.89 -9.65
C GLU A 11 12.73 17.04 -9.09
N ILE A 12 12.43 15.87 -8.53
CA ILE A 12 13.43 14.94 -7.97
C ILE A 12 14.34 14.39 -9.09
N GLU A 13 13.74 13.93 -10.20
CA GLU A 13 14.47 13.37 -11.35
C GLU A 13 15.36 14.40 -12.04
N THR A 14 14.98 15.69 -12.06
CA THR A 14 15.84 16.76 -12.59
C THR A 14 17.00 17.10 -11.67
N ARG A 15 16.92 16.80 -10.38
CA ARG A 15 17.95 17.12 -9.38
C ARG A 15 18.79 15.93 -8.95
N SER A 16 18.48 14.74 -9.41
CA SER A 16 19.22 13.51 -9.12
C SER A 16 19.32 12.63 -10.36
N SER A 17 20.30 11.73 -10.40
CA SER A 17 20.36 10.66 -11.41
C SER A 17 19.50 9.44 -11.05
N ALA A 18 18.66 9.54 -10.03
CA ALA A 18 17.77 8.47 -9.63
C ALA A 18 16.46 8.52 -10.42
N GLU A 19 15.97 7.37 -10.84
CA GLU A 19 14.68 7.15 -11.49
C GLU A 19 13.63 6.75 -10.44
N LEU A 20 12.53 7.51 -10.34
CA LEU A 20 11.55 7.35 -9.27
C LEU A 20 10.19 6.86 -9.78
N VAL A 21 9.86 5.60 -9.51
CA VAL A 21 8.53 5.04 -9.76
C VAL A 21 7.65 5.22 -8.53
N VAL A 22 6.51 5.90 -8.70
CA VAL A 22 5.55 6.15 -7.61
C VAL A 22 4.24 5.41 -7.88
N GLU A 23 3.86 4.54 -6.96
CA GLU A 23 2.63 3.76 -7.02
C GLU A 23 1.80 4.00 -5.76
N ILE A 24 0.56 4.48 -5.93
CA ILE A 24 -0.37 4.75 -4.84
C ILE A 24 -1.62 3.90 -5.04
N ARG A 25 -1.92 3.04 -4.07
CA ARG A 25 -3.08 2.13 -4.14
C ARG A 25 -4.00 2.26 -2.95
N ALA A 26 -5.30 2.04 -3.19
CA ALA A 26 -6.29 1.93 -2.13
C ALA A 26 -5.91 0.84 -1.12
N ARG A 27 -5.35 -0.29 -1.60
CA ARG A 27 -4.95 -1.44 -0.78
C ARG A 27 -3.87 -2.30 -1.47
N ALA A 28 -3.04 -2.95 -0.67
CA ALA A 28 -1.98 -3.83 -1.16
C ALA A 28 -2.49 -5.24 -1.55
N ALA A 29 -3.58 -5.71 -0.91
CA ALA A 29 -4.17 -7.03 -1.15
C ALA A 29 -5.71 -7.00 -1.09
N PRO A 30 -6.41 -7.99 -1.65
CA PRO A 30 -7.87 -8.04 -1.68
C PRO A 30 -8.53 -8.29 -0.32
N TYR A 31 -7.85 -8.89 0.67
CA TYR A 31 -8.34 -9.21 2.02
C TYR A 31 -9.65 -10.01 2.08
N ALA A 32 -9.92 -10.89 1.11
CA ALA A 32 -11.13 -11.70 1.06
C ALA A 32 -11.36 -12.54 2.34
N HIS A 33 -10.27 -12.96 3.00
CA HIS A 33 -10.34 -13.67 4.28
C HIS A 33 -10.89 -12.82 5.43
N ALA A 34 -10.63 -11.51 5.44
CA ALA A 34 -11.18 -10.59 6.42
C ALA A 34 -12.68 -10.36 6.19
N ASP A 35 -13.08 -10.22 4.92
CA ASP A 35 -14.48 -10.12 4.53
C ASP A 35 -15.26 -11.38 4.96
N SER A 36 -14.68 -12.58 4.75
CA SER A 36 -15.27 -13.86 5.16
C SER A 36 -15.34 -14.01 6.69
N ARG A 37 -14.32 -13.56 7.43
CA ARG A 37 -14.38 -13.57 8.92
C ARG A 37 -15.53 -12.73 9.45
N PHE A 38 -15.75 -11.55 8.89
CA PHE A 38 -16.88 -10.71 9.26
C PHE A 38 -18.21 -11.32 8.84
N GLY A 39 -18.31 -11.91 7.64
CA GLY A 39 -19.48 -12.65 7.19
C GLY A 39 -19.85 -13.80 8.13
N ALA A 40 -18.85 -14.58 8.56
CA ALA A 40 -19.07 -15.67 9.52
C ALA A 40 -19.57 -15.15 10.88
N LEU A 41 -19.05 -14.00 11.35
CA LEU A 41 -19.52 -13.38 12.58
C LEU A 41 -20.99 -12.96 12.48
N VAL A 42 -21.39 -12.35 11.37
CA VAL A 42 -22.78 -11.94 11.13
C VAL A 42 -23.72 -13.16 11.05
N ALA A 43 -23.28 -14.24 10.38
CA ALA A 43 -24.02 -15.49 10.30
C ALA A 43 -24.20 -16.16 11.68
N LEU A 44 -23.15 -16.16 12.51
CA LEU A 44 -23.24 -16.67 13.88
C LEU A 44 -24.16 -15.81 14.76
N ALA A 45 -24.14 -14.50 14.56
CA ALA A 45 -25.02 -13.59 15.28
C ALA A 45 -26.51 -13.83 14.91
N SER A 46 -26.83 -14.05 13.63
CA SER A 46 -28.19 -14.38 13.19
C SER A 46 -28.66 -15.70 13.80
N LEU A 47 -27.81 -16.73 13.77
CA LEU A 47 -28.10 -18.02 14.38
C LEU A 47 -28.35 -17.90 15.89
N ALA A 48 -27.54 -17.12 16.60
CA ALA A 48 -27.73 -16.87 18.02
C ALA A 48 -29.10 -16.20 18.29
N VAL A 49 -29.46 -15.19 17.48
CA VAL A 49 -30.77 -14.54 17.59
C VAL A 49 -31.90 -15.58 17.45
N LEU A 50 -31.83 -16.46 16.44
CA LEU A 50 -32.86 -17.51 16.24
C LEU A 50 -32.95 -18.50 17.40
N VAL A 51 -31.81 -18.93 17.95
CA VAL A 51 -31.76 -19.89 19.05
C VAL A 51 -32.32 -19.32 20.34
N PHE A 52 -32.10 -18.04 20.61
CA PHE A 52 -32.56 -17.36 21.84
C PHE A 52 -33.92 -16.67 21.66
N MET A 53 -34.56 -16.75 20.48
CA MET A 53 -35.89 -16.23 20.27
C MET A 53 -36.92 -17.04 21.04
N PRO A 54 -37.93 -16.38 21.67
CA PRO A 54 -38.97 -17.08 22.43
C PRO A 54 -40.06 -17.77 21.54
N PHE A 55 -39.81 -17.86 20.23
CA PHE A 55 -40.75 -18.45 19.27
C PHE A 55 -40.21 -19.78 18.76
N VAL A 56 -41.14 -20.68 18.40
CA VAL A 56 -40.79 -21.96 17.76
C VAL A 56 -40.41 -21.70 16.31
N VAL A 57 -39.13 -21.86 16.01
CA VAL A 57 -38.60 -21.72 14.66
C VAL A 57 -38.46 -23.09 14.00
N PRO A 58 -38.95 -23.29 12.76
CA PRO A 58 -38.78 -24.56 12.06
C PRO A 58 -37.27 -24.89 11.89
N PRO A 59 -36.86 -26.16 12.06
CA PRO A 59 -35.44 -26.54 11.94
C PRO A 59 -34.80 -26.16 10.60
N ILE A 60 -35.58 -26.17 9.52
CA ILE A 60 -35.11 -25.77 8.20
C ILE A 60 -34.72 -24.27 8.15
N ALA A 61 -35.45 -23.42 8.88
CA ALA A 61 -35.11 -21.99 8.94
C ALA A 61 -33.79 -21.76 9.70
N VAL A 62 -33.57 -22.49 10.80
CA VAL A 62 -32.33 -22.44 11.57
C VAL A 62 -31.11 -22.86 10.70
N LEU A 63 -31.32 -23.85 9.81
CA LEU A 63 -30.29 -24.35 8.91
C LEU A 63 -29.95 -23.35 7.78
N LEU A 64 -30.96 -22.69 7.22
CA LEU A 64 -30.80 -21.84 6.04
C LEU A 64 -30.50 -20.38 6.37
N ASP A 65 -30.93 -19.88 7.54
CA ASP A 65 -30.76 -18.48 7.94
C ASP A 65 -29.31 -17.97 7.92
N PRO A 66 -28.28 -18.70 8.38
CA PRO A 66 -26.91 -18.21 8.38
C PRO A 66 -26.37 -17.87 6.97
N ILE A 67 -26.91 -18.50 5.92
CA ILE A 67 -26.40 -18.35 4.55
C ILE A 67 -26.58 -16.90 4.03
N PRO A 68 -27.80 -16.33 3.97
CA PRO A 68 -27.98 -14.96 3.51
C PRO A 68 -27.26 -13.95 4.41
N PHE A 69 -27.21 -14.18 5.72
CA PHE A 69 -26.51 -13.30 6.66
C PHE A 69 -24.99 -13.33 6.49
N TYR A 70 -24.41 -14.48 6.14
CA TYR A 70 -23.01 -14.56 5.77
C TYR A 70 -22.70 -13.66 4.56
N PHE A 71 -23.46 -13.79 3.47
CA PHE A 71 -23.26 -12.97 2.28
C PHE A 71 -23.51 -11.48 2.54
N LEU A 72 -24.51 -11.16 3.36
CA LEU A 72 -24.77 -9.78 3.79
C LEU A 72 -23.55 -9.22 4.55
N GLY A 73 -23.00 -9.98 5.48
CA GLY A 73 -21.79 -9.59 6.22
C GLY A 73 -20.60 -9.38 5.30
N VAL A 74 -20.33 -10.29 4.37
CA VAL A 74 -19.27 -10.15 3.37
C VAL A 74 -19.48 -8.87 2.54
N MET A 75 -20.69 -8.61 2.08
CA MET A 75 -21.02 -7.42 1.29
C MET A 75 -20.79 -6.11 2.06
N ILE A 76 -21.13 -6.09 3.35
CA ILE A 76 -20.86 -4.94 4.24
C ILE A 76 -19.37 -4.75 4.43
N ALA A 77 -18.62 -5.83 4.70
CA ALA A 77 -17.15 -5.77 4.89
C ALA A 77 -16.43 -5.25 3.65
N GLN A 78 -16.87 -5.65 2.46
CA GLN A 78 -16.30 -5.20 1.19
C GLN A 78 -16.42 -3.69 0.96
N ARG A 79 -17.40 -3.04 1.57
CA ARG A 79 -17.61 -1.59 1.49
C ARG A 79 -16.92 -0.80 2.58
N SER A 80 -16.28 -1.45 3.55
CA SER A 80 -15.72 -0.79 4.73
C SER A 80 -14.26 -1.16 4.98
N ASP A 81 -13.36 -0.24 4.66
CA ASP A 81 -11.94 -0.39 4.99
C ASP A 81 -11.70 -0.49 6.50
N ALA A 82 -12.56 0.13 7.32
CA ALA A 82 -12.47 0.03 8.78
C ALA A 82 -12.71 -1.40 9.27
N LEU A 83 -13.72 -2.09 8.71
CA LEU A 83 -13.99 -3.50 9.03
C LEU A 83 -12.85 -4.40 8.57
N ARG A 84 -12.36 -4.23 7.34
CA ARG A 84 -11.21 -5.01 6.85
C ARG A 84 -9.99 -4.84 7.76
N ARG A 85 -9.72 -3.63 8.22
CA ARG A 85 -8.61 -3.37 9.16
C ARG A 85 -8.83 -4.01 10.52
N LEU A 86 -10.08 -4.08 11.01
CA LEU A 86 -10.43 -4.72 12.27
C LEU A 86 -10.22 -6.24 12.19
N PHE A 87 -10.56 -6.86 11.04
CA PHE A 87 -10.48 -8.31 10.82
C PHE A 87 -9.16 -8.78 10.17
N THR A 88 -8.17 -7.88 10.05
CA THR A 88 -6.79 -8.19 9.62
C THR A 88 -5.80 -7.85 10.71
N THR A 89 -4.79 -8.68 10.87
CA THR A 89 -3.70 -8.40 11.81
C THR A 89 -2.72 -7.37 11.23
N ARG A 90 -1.98 -6.70 12.10
CA ARG A 90 -0.90 -5.79 11.66
C ARG A 90 0.16 -6.52 10.83
N LYS A 91 0.45 -7.79 11.19
CA LYS A 91 1.42 -8.62 10.49
C LYS A 91 0.97 -8.92 9.06
N GLU A 92 -0.29 -9.39 8.89
CA GLU A 92 -0.88 -9.67 7.56
C GLU A 92 -0.81 -8.43 6.65
N ARG A 93 -1.16 -7.24 7.18
CA ARG A 93 -1.10 -5.99 6.41
C ARG A 93 0.33 -5.60 6.02
N LEU A 94 1.28 -5.76 6.92
CA LEU A 94 2.69 -5.46 6.64
C LEU A 94 3.27 -6.38 5.57
N GLU A 95 2.99 -7.68 5.68
CA GLU A 95 3.41 -8.68 4.68
C GLU A 95 2.77 -8.41 3.31
N ALA A 96 1.49 -8.05 3.27
CA ALA A 96 0.80 -7.69 2.03
C ALA A 96 1.47 -6.49 1.33
N VAL A 97 1.79 -5.43 2.08
CA VAL A 97 2.47 -4.24 1.52
C VAL A 97 3.85 -4.60 0.99
N ARG A 98 4.67 -5.33 1.75
CA ARG A 98 6.01 -5.74 1.33
C ARG A 98 5.99 -6.64 0.10
N THR A 99 5.11 -7.62 0.10
CA THR A 99 4.95 -8.53 -1.05
C THR A 99 4.51 -7.76 -2.31
N ARG A 100 3.57 -6.83 -2.14
CA ARG A 100 3.11 -6.02 -3.27
C ARG A 100 4.18 -5.07 -3.78
N ALA A 101 4.92 -4.39 -2.88
CA ALA A 101 6.03 -3.54 -3.26
C ALA A 101 7.13 -4.31 -4.01
N ALA A 102 7.50 -5.51 -3.54
CA ALA A 102 8.48 -6.35 -4.21
C ALA A 102 8.00 -6.80 -5.60
N ALA A 103 6.72 -7.18 -5.75
CA ALA A 103 6.14 -7.51 -7.05
C ALA A 103 6.17 -6.31 -7.99
N LEU A 104 5.76 -5.12 -7.54
CA LEU A 104 5.79 -3.89 -8.32
C LEU A 104 7.21 -3.49 -8.74
N PHE A 105 8.19 -3.65 -7.87
CA PHE A 105 9.59 -3.37 -8.18
C PHE A 105 10.08 -4.18 -9.39
N HIS A 106 9.66 -5.44 -9.47
CA HIS A 106 9.95 -6.31 -10.60
C HIS A 106 9.07 -6.00 -11.83
N ASP A 107 7.74 -5.90 -11.63
CA ASP A 107 6.77 -5.67 -12.71
C ASP A 107 7.01 -4.35 -13.46
N ARG A 108 7.47 -3.32 -12.71
CA ARG A 108 7.79 -1.99 -13.27
C ARG A 108 9.22 -1.87 -13.77
N ARG A 109 10.01 -2.96 -13.71
CA ARG A 109 11.41 -3.01 -14.16
C ARG A 109 12.30 -1.97 -13.49
N VAL A 110 12.01 -1.64 -12.23
CA VAL A 110 12.74 -0.61 -11.49
C VAL A 110 14.23 -0.94 -11.38
N SER A 111 14.59 -2.23 -11.43
CA SER A 111 15.97 -2.73 -11.42
C SER A 111 16.62 -2.82 -12.81
N GLU A 112 15.96 -2.33 -13.88
CA GLU A 112 16.50 -2.43 -15.24
C GLU A 112 17.10 -1.11 -15.74
N THR A 113 17.32 -0.12 -14.86
CA THR A 113 18.01 1.12 -15.19
C THR A 113 19.51 0.88 -15.41
N GLU A 114 20.15 1.58 -16.37
CA GLU A 114 21.56 1.38 -16.74
C GLU A 114 22.52 1.52 -15.55
N GLU A 115 22.26 2.49 -14.66
CA GLU A 115 23.11 2.77 -13.50
C GLU A 115 22.64 2.09 -12.20
N GLU A 116 21.62 1.22 -12.26
CA GLU A 116 20.98 0.59 -11.08
C GLU A 116 20.44 1.64 -10.07
N THR A 117 19.94 2.79 -10.57
CA THR A 117 19.50 3.92 -9.74
C THR A 117 17.99 4.02 -9.58
N GLY A 118 17.25 2.96 -9.89
CA GLY A 118 15.81 2.90 -9.75
C GLY A 118 15.35 2.90 -8.27
N VAL A 119 14.29 3.66 -7.99
CA VAL A 119 13.62 3.72 -6.68
C VAL A 119 12.13 3.54 -6.85
N LEU A 120 11.54 2.58 -6.16
CA LEU A 120 10.09 2.42 -6.04
C LEU A 120 9.59 3.05 -4.75
N PHE A 121 8.65 3.97 -4.86
CA PHE A 121 7.83 4.48 -3.76
C PHE A 121 6.44 3.88 -3.84
N PHE A 122 6.08 3.01 -2.91
CA PHE A 122 4.76 2.39 -2.84
C PHE A 122 3.99 2.87 -1.61
N ALA A 123 2.83 3.50 -1.83
CA ALA A 123 1.93 3.93 -0.77
C ALA A 123 0.62 3.14 -0.81
N SER A 124 0.23 2.52 0.30
CA SER A 124 -1.03 1.79 0.43
C SER A 124 -1.93 2.41 1.50
N LEU A 125 -3.10 2.91 1.07
CA LEU A 125 -3.98 3.74 1.89
C LEU A 125 -4.69 2.95 2.99
N LEU A 126 -5.21 1.75 2.68
CA LEU A 126 -5.87 0.89 3.65
C LEU A 126 -4.90 0.49 4.76
N GLU A 127 -3.70 0.08 4.44
CA GLU A 127 -2.68 -0.34 5.39
C GLU A 127 -2.02 0.84 6.11
N ARG A 128 -2.17 2.06 5.56
CA ARG A 128 -1.51 3.29 6.02
C ARG A 128 -0.02 3.08 6.10
N ARG A 129 0.56 2.65 5.01
CA ARG A 129 1.96 2.27 4.93
C ARG A 129 2.59 2.78 3.65
N ILE A 130 3.78 3.33 3.80
CA ILE A 130 4.71 3.60 2.71
C ILE A 130 5.78 2.52 2.76
N GLU A 131 6.15 1.98 1.61
CA GLU A 131 7.29 1.09 1.43
C GLU A 131 8.15 1.67 0.32
N VAL A 132 9.46 1.73 0.53
CA VAL A 132 10.41 2.25 -0.46
C VAL A 132 11.45 1.17 -0.72
N LEU A 133 11.61 0.82 -1.98
CA LEU A 133 12.61 -0.13 -2.44
C LEU A 133 13.55 0.61 -3.39
N ALA A 134 14.85 0.40 -3.23
CA ALA A 134 15.88 1.00 -4.04
C ALA A 134 16.78 -0.07 -4.65
N ASP A 135 17.25 0.18 -5.85
CA ASP A 135 18.21 -0.69 -6.52
C ASP A 135 19.63 -0.48 -5.96
N ARG A 136 20.53 -1.34 -6.40
CA ARG A 136 21.90 -1.47 -5.84
C ARG A 136 22.74 -0.20 -5.99
N GLY A 137 22.60 0.55 -7.07
CA GLY A 137 23.30 1.81 -7.30
C GLY A 137 22.95 2.84 -6.21
N VAL A 138 21.65 2.97 -5.91
CA VAL A 138 21.17 3.83 -4.83
C VAL A 138 21.72 3.39 -3.48
N LEU A 139 21.61 2.08 -3.18
CA LEU A 139 22.07 1.52 -1.88
C LEU A 139 23.60 1.60 -1.69
N ARG A 140 24.37 1.69 -2.77
CA ARG A 140 25.81 1.95 -2.71
C ARG A 140 26.15 3.42 -2.49
N ALA A 141 25.33 4.33 -3.04
CA ALA A 141 25.56 5.76 -2.97
C ALA A 141 25.09 6.38 -1.64
N VAL A 142 23.99 5.86 -1.08
CA VAL A 142 23.40 6.37 0.18
C VAL A 142 24.01 5.65 1.39
N HIS A 143 24.34 6.43 2.43
CA HIS A 143 24.82 5.83 3.69
C HIS A 143 23.72 4.98 4.35
N PRO A 144 24.01 3.71 4.76
CA PRO A 144 23.00 2.80 5.28
C PRO A 144 22.22 3.34 6.49
N GLU A 145 22.85 4.12 7.35
CA GLU A 145 22.19 4.72 8.52
C GLU A 145 21.17 5.79 8.10
N GLU A 146 21.50 6.64 7.11
CA GLU A 146 20.59 7.66 6.57
C GLU A 146 19.39 6.99 5.87
N TRP A 147 19.63 5.95 5.08
CA TRP A 147 18.58 5.17 4.43
C TRP A 147 17.62 4.54 5.45
N ASN A 148 18.16 3.85 6.46
CA ASN A 148 17.37 3.23 7.49
C ASN A 148 16.60 4.24 8.36
N ALA A 149 17.20 5.39 8.66
CA ALA A 149 16.52 6.47 9.39
C ALA A 149 15.33 7.02 8.59
N LEU A 150 15.50 7.27 7.29
CA LEU A 150 14.44 7.69 6.40
C LEU A 150 13.30 6.66 6.35
N LEU A 151 13.62 5.38 6.15
CA LEU A 151 12.61 4.31 6.15
C LEU A 151 11.86 4.24 7.48
N ALA A 152 12.55 4.37 8.61
CA ALA A 152 11.94 4.36 9.93
C ALA A 152 10.95 5.53 10.10
N GLU A 153 11.30 6.72 9.63
CA GLU A 153 10.44 7.91 9.64
C GLU A 153 9.18 7.69 8.77
N LEU A 154 9.33 7.23 7.52
CA LEU A 154 8.22 6.94 6.63
C LEU A 154 7.31 5.83 7.19
N HIS A 155 7.88 4.85 7.86
CA HIS A 155 7.13 3.78 8.52
C HIS A 155 6.38 4.21 9.78
N ALA A 156 6.73 5.34 10.37
CA ALA A 156 6.04 5.90 11.53
C ALA A 156 4.76 6.66 11.15
N GLU A 157 4.61 7.03 9.88
CA GLU A 157 3.43 7.73 9.40
C GLU A 157 2.13 6.93 9.63
N ARG A 158 1.11 7.58 10.21
CA ARG A 158 -0.16 6.94 10.59
C ARG A 158 -1.32 7.32 9.68
N LYS A 159 -1.15 8.39 8.92
CA LYS A 159 -2.11 8.86 7.93
C LYS A 159 -1.40 8.97 6.59
N LEU A 160 -2.07 8.62 5.53
CA LEU A 160 -1.57 8.80 4.17
C LEU A 160 -2.61 9.63 3.42
N ASP A 161 -2.46 10.94 3.51
CA ASP A 161 -3.11 11.91 2.64
C ASP A 161 -2.10 12.42 1.61
N PRO A 162 -2.53 13.15 0.57
CA PRO A 162 -1.65 13.64 -0.48
C PRO A 162 -0.50 14.52 0.02
N ASP A 163 -0.73 15.30 1.07
CA ASP A 163 0.28 16.21 1.62
C ASP A 163 1.39 15.41 2.33
N VAL A 164 1.02 14.34 3.06
CA VAL A 164 1.98 13.42 3.68
C VAL A 164 2.79 12.66 2.63
N VAL A 165 2.15 12.21 1.55
CA VAL A 165 2.84 11.53 0.44
C VAL A 165 3.83 12.48 -0.24
N ILE A 166 3.44 13.72 -0.51
CA ILE A 166 4.32 14.75 -1.09
C ILE A 166 5.49 15.05 -0.16
N ALA A 167 5.24 15.20 1.15
CA ALA A 167 6.30 15.41 2.13
C ALA A 167 7.29 14.24 2.17
N ALA A 168 6.78 12.99 2.11
CA ALA A 168 7.59 11.79 2.06
C ALA A 168 8.47 11.74 0.79
N LEU A 169 7.89 12.05 -0.38
CA LEU A 169 8.63 12.11 -1.64
C LEU A 169 9.73 13.17 -1.60
N ARG A 170 9.46 14.34 -1.05
CA ARG A 170 10.49 15.39 -0.90
C ARG A 170 11.65 14.99 0.01
N LYS A 171 11.39 14.23 1.09
CA LYS A 171 12.44 13.68 1.96
C LYS A 171 13.34 12.71 1.22
N ILE A 172 12.72 11.81 0.44
CA ILE A 172 13.47 10.88 -0.42
C ILE A 172 14.28 11.67 -1.45
N GLY A 173 13.65 12.62 -2.15
CA GLY A 173 14.29 13.46 -3.14
C GLY A 173 15.52 14.18 -2.59
N ALA A 174 15.42 14.80 -1.41
CA ALA A 174 16.55 15.47 -0.76
C ALA A 174 17.70 14.52 -0.40
N LEU A 175 17.42 13.26 -0.10
CA LEU A 175 18.43 12.23 0.12
C LEU A 175 19.10 11.83 -1.19
N LEU A 176 18.30 11.59 -2.24
CA LEU A 176 18.78 11.18 -3.56
C LEU A 176 19.60 12.30 -4.23
N GLU A 177 19.18 13.56 -4.15
CA GLU A 177 19.90 14.72 -4.68
C GLU A 177 21.33 14.83 -4.09
N ARG A 178 21.50 14.53 -2.81
CA ARG A 178 22.81 14.54 -2.15
C ARG A 178 23.68 13.35 -2.52
N ALA A 179 23.09 12.17 -2.63
CA ALA A 179 23.81 10.91 -2.84
C ALA A 179 24.08 10.63 -4.32
N LEU A 180 23.18 11.05 -5.20
CA LEU A 180 23.16 10.80 -6.64
C LEU A 180 22.91 12.13 -7.38
N PRO A 181 23.85 13.08 -7.37
CA PRO A 181 23.68 14.34 -8.09
C PRO A 181 23.53 14.07 -9.59
N PRO A 182 22.83 14.96 -10.33
CA PRO A 182 22.61 14.79 -11.76
C PRO A 182 23.93 14.65 -12.49
N GLY A 183 24.06 13.62 -13.34
CA GLY A 183 25.24 13.39 -14.15
C GLY A 183 25.41 14.44 -15.25
N ALA A 184 26.60 14.54 -15.85
CA ALA A 184 26.88 15.45 -16.94
C ALA A 184 26.20 15.10 -18.29
N GLY A 185 25.50 13.98 -18.38
CA GLY A 185 24.66 13.54 -19.50
C GLY A 185 23.18 13.72 -19.15
N ALA A 186 22.37 14.09 -20.13
CA ALA A 186 20.91 14.08 -19.94
C ALA A 186 20.47 12.67 -19.50
N ASN A 187 19.91 12.58 -18.30
CA ASN A 187 19.28 11.36 -17.84
C ASN A 187 18.15 11.06 -18.84
N ALA A 188 18.26 9.99 -19.63
CA ALA A 188 17.15 9.55 -20.44
C ALA A 188 16.10 9.01 -19.46
N ASP A 189 14.85 9.52 -19.51
CA ASP A 189 13.75 8.97 -18.75
C ASP A 189 13.59 7.48 -19.12
N GLU A 190 14.14 6.58 -18.33
CA GLU A 190 14.09 5.14 -18.55
C GLU A 190 12.80 4.52 -17.98
N LEU A 191 12.25 5.16 -16.94
CA LEU A 191 11.04 4.72 -16.25
C LEU A 191 9.92 5.77 -16.34
N PRO A 192 8.63 5.35 -16.22
CA PRO A 192 7.51 6.28 -16.31
C PRO A 192 7.45 7.26 -15.13
N SER A 193 7.68 8.54 -15.37
CA SER A 193 7.62 9.63 -14.37
C SER A 193 6.21 10.02 -13.93
N VAL A 194 5.18 9.26 -14.34
CA VAL A 194 3.78 9.54 -13.97
C VAL A 194 3.34 8.62 -12.85
N PRO A 195 2.84 9.16 -11.71
CA PRO A 195 2.36 8.33 -10.62
C PRO A 195 1.16 7.49 -11.06
N GLU A 196 1.19 6.19 -10.78
CA GLU A 196 0.01 5.35 -10.95
C GLU A 196 -0.84 5.37 -9.68
N VAL A 197 -2.05 5.95 -9.81
CA VAL A 197 -2.99 6.08 -8.69
C VAL A 197 -4.20 5.19 -8.95
N SER A 198 -4.33 4.10 -8.19
CA SER A 198 -5.47 3.15 -8.23
C SER A 198 -6.22 3.19 -6.90
N LEU A 199 -7.30 4.01 -6.84
CA LEU A 199 -8.14 4.23 -5.66
C LEU A 199 -9.40 3.36 -5.65
#